data_888160551df8c4529e1b732c71082c9b
#
_entry.id   888160551df8c4529e1b732c71082c9b
#
_cell.length_a   1.000
_cell.length_b   1.000
_cell.length_c   1.000
_cell.angle_alpha   90.00
_cell.angle_beta   90.00
_cell.angle_gamma   90.00
#
_symmetry.space_group_name_H-M   'P 1'
#
loop_
_entity.id
_entity.type
_entity.pdbx_description
1 polymer ?
#
loop_
_entity_poly.entity_id
_entity_poly.type
_entity_poly.pdbx_seq_one_letter_code
_entity_poly.pdbx_strand_id
1 'polypeptide(L)'
;MEVTVMTQSAVSVEHTKDTTDLFILKHKDLDVAMMKMDVRTGMIEYILSVYLPEELPAGCAPDGTGLGEWWKLRAIPDSRQGIRQVLSRLSEATSQSLMLSSYGLSLADHYWIQPVGQELYWKDLNFYENDFGDELGDILTDSERERSVSDGISKLSPSVSVNGDMKKKWIIRGGRRYLLKVNPSYHSQQAVNEVIAGKLHERLGWKNYVSYEVGTIHISGRKYPCSLSPMFTSVETEFVSAYQIVAAYKVPNDVSLYEALIQQAVSLGADEKEVRAFLEYMILTDFILTNTDRHLNNFGFIYDPRQHRLSGMAPLFDTGNSLFYDYDVIPHGGNLLDIPVNSFSKREADQLHYVKSDAGVKLERLVHFPEEAEALLREYTDMTDERAAETARTIEEKIEYLNLFFQGKKIWKKERYW
;
A
#
# COMPACT_ATOMS: atom_id res chain seq x y z
N MET A 1 23.09 7.45 78.25
CA MET A 1 23.40 8.23 77.08
C MET A 1 23.37 7.27 75.87
N GLU A 2 22.18 7.13 75.31
CA GLU A 2 21.93 6.23 74.18
C GLU A 2 22.19 7.02 72.90
N VAL A 3 23.00 6.42 72.04
CA VAL A 3 23.31 6.98 70.70
C VAL A 3 22.42 6.27 69.71
N THR A 4 21.42 6.99 69.20
CA THR A 4 20.54 6.54 68.11
C THR A 4 21.28 6.58 66.78
N VAL A 5 21.49 5.44 66.18
CA VAL A 5 22.03 5.28 64.82
C VAL A 5 20.87 5.46 63.84
N MET A 6 20.88 6.50 63.04
CA MET A 6 19.99 6.67 61.89
C MET A 6 20.46 5.75 60.75
N THR A 7 19.61 4.82 60.40
CA THR A 7 19.75 4.03 59.19
C THR A 7 19.35 4.84 57.96
N GLN A 8 20.30 5.12 57.07
CA GLN A 8 20.04 5.64 55.73
C GLN A 8 19.28 4.58 54.91
N SER A 9 18.05 4.89 54.51
CA SER A 9 17.31 4.13 53.52
C SER A 9 18.02 4.26 52.15
N ALA A 10 18.51 3.15 51.64
CA ALA A 10 19.01 3.07 50.28
C ALA A 10 17.84 3.25 49.30
N VAL A 11 17.84 4.35 48.58
CA VAL A 11 16.99 4.56 47.42
C VAL A 11 17.54 3.63 46.34
N SER A 12 16.84 2.54 46.04
CA SER A 12 17.13 1.71 44.90
C SER A 12 16.77 2.50 43.64
N VAL A 13 17.77 3.02 42.97
CA VAL A 13 17.63 3.51 41.59
C VAL A 13 17.47 2.26 40.72
N GLU A 14 16.23 1.98 40.34
CA GLU A 14 15.98 1.05 39.23
C GLU A 14 16.68 1.64 38.00
N HIS A 15 17.77 1.00 37.60
CA HIS A 15 18.36 1.19 36.29
C HIS A 15 17.36 0.69 35.25
N THR A 16 16.54 1.59 34.67
CA THR A 16 15.85 1.33 33.42
C THR A 16 16.93 0.98 32.41
N LYS A 17 16.99 -0.30 32.02
CA LYS A 17 17.91 -0.79 30.99
C LYS A 17 17.67 0.05 29.75
N ASP A 18 18.69 0.75 29.26
CA ASP A 18 18.63 1.54 28.03
C ASP A 18 18.21 0.59 26.89
N THR A 19 17.00 0.77 26.36
CA THR A 19 16.42 -0.07 25.29
C THR A 19 16.71 0.51 23.91
N THR A 20 17.53 1.57 23.83
CA THR A 20 17.95 2.17 22.57
C THR A 20 19.22 1.53 22.05
N ASP A 21 19.33 1.40 20.73
CA ASP A 21 20.51 0.84 20.09
C ASP A 21 20.85 1.60 18.81
N LEU A 22 22.05 1.39 18.30
CA LEU A 22 22.57 2.04 17.10
C LEU A 22 22.40 1.17 15.88
N PHE A 23 21.83 1.76 14.83
CA PHE A 23 21.60 1.12 13.55
C PHE A 23 22.11 1.97 12.40
N ILE A 24 22.51 1.31 11.34
CA ILE A 24 22.85 1.92 10.05
C ILE A 24 21.68 1.66 9.10
N LEU A 25 21.07 2.73 8.60
CA LEU A 25 20.20 2.62 7.41
C LEU A 25 21.09 2.31 6.22
N LYS A 26 20.73 1.27 5.50
CA LYS A 26 21.44 0.84 4.28
C LYS A 26 20.51 0.87 3.08
N HIS A 27 21.07 1.20 1.94
CA HIS A 27 20.45 1.02 0.63
C HIS A 27 21.29 -0.05 -0.11
N LYS A 28 20.80 -1.28 -0.15
CA LYS A 28 21.62 -2.47 -0.43
C LYS A 28 22.84 -2.51 0.49
N ASP A 29 24.04 -2.45 -0.07
CA ASP A 29 25.29 -2.50 0.69
C ASP A 29 25.86 -1.11 1.03
N LEU A 30 25.20 -0.01 0.61
CA LEU A 30 25.63 1.36 0.91
C LEU A 30 25.14 1.78 2.30
N ASP A 31 26.03 2.33 3.10
CA ASP A 31 25.72 2.95 4.40
C ASP A 31 25.16 4.36 4.15
N VAL A 32 23.88 4.59 4.44
CA VAL A 32 23.17 5.84 4.13
C VAL A 32 23.12 6.76 5.32
N ALA A 33 22.71 6.28 6.49
CA ALA A 33 22.62 7.08 7.71
C ALA A 33 22.82 6.24 8.97
N MET A 34 23.33 6.84 10.04
CA MET A 34 23.38 6.26 11.36
C MET A 34 22.24 6.78 12.21
N MET A 35 21.54 5.88 12.89
CA MET A 35 20.35 6.19 13.69
C MET A 35 20.44 5.53 15.06
N LYS A 36 19.84 6.19 16.04
CA LYS A 36 19.51 5.61 17.34
C LYS A 36 18.04 5.20 17.36
N MET A 37 17.74 3.96 17.75
CA MET A 37 16.39 3.41 17.76
C MET A 37 16.05 2.84 19.13
N ASP A 38 14.80 3.02 19.57
CA ASP A 38 14.25 2.25 20.69
C ASP A 38 13.91 0.83 20.21
N VAL A 39 14.68 -0.17 20.60
CA VAL A 39 14.48 -1.56 20.18
C VAL A 39 13.17 -2.16 20.67
N ARG A 40 12.59 -1.63 21.76
CA ARG A 40 11.31 -2.10 22.30
C ARG A 40 10.14 -1.66 21.43
N THR A 41 10.18 -0.44 20.93
CA THR A 41 9.11 0.12 20.07
C THR A 41 9.46 0.04 18.58
N GLY A 42 10.72 -0.18 18.24
CA GLY A 42 11.19 -0.15 16.85
C GLY A 42 11.17 1.25 16.22
N MET A 43 11.08 2.32 17.01
CA MET A 43 11.00 3.70 16.53
C MET A 43 12.38 4.34 16.43
N ILE A 44 12.59 5.17 15.40
CA ILE A 44 13.77 6.02 15.29
C ILE A 44 13.67 7.14 16.32
N GLU A 45 14.63 7.23 17.24
CA GLU A 45 14.72 8.34 18.20
C GLU A 45 15.49 9.53 17.64
N TYR A 46 16.66 9.27 17.08
CA TYR A 46 17.56 10.31 16.55
C TYR A 46 18.28 9.82 15.29
N ILE A 47 18.46 10.73 14.34
CA ILE A 47 19.39 10.57 13.24
C ILE A 47 20.70 11.19 13.68
N LEU A 48 21.76 10.37 13.80
CA LEU A 48 23.06 10.79 14.31
C LEU A 48 23.94 11.38 13.21
N SER A 49 23.90 10.79 12.02
CA SER A 49 24.56 11.33 10.83
C SER A 49 23.96 10.77 9.55
N VAL A 50 23.98 11.57 8.50
CA VAL A 50 23.67 11.15 7.13
C VAL A 50 24.99 11.07 6.36
N TYR A 51 25.31 9.91 5.79
CA TYR A 51 26.56 9.68 5.05
C TYR A 51 26.39 9.95 3.56
N LEU A 52 25.24 9.53 2.99
CA LEU A 52 24.90 9.61 1.57
C LEU A 52 23.49 10.23 1.43
N PRO A 53 23.39 11.58 1.41
CA PRO A 53 22.09 12.24 1.28
C PRO A 53 21.32 11.89 0.02
N GLU A 54 22.02 11.59 -1.09
CA GLU A 54 21.47 11.17 -2.37
C GLU A 54 20.84 9.77 -2.34
N GLU A 55 21.23 8.95 -1.37
CA GLU A 55 20.73 7.60 -1.15
C GLU A 55 19.61 7.53 -0.12
N LEU A 56 19.15 8.67 0.42
CA LEU A 56 18.01 8.71 1.33
C LEU A 56 16.72 8.30 0.59
N PRO A 57 15.76 7.66 1.30
CA PRO A 57 14.46 7.36 0.72
C PRO A 57 13.78 8.61 0.16
N ALA A 58 13.08 8.46 -0.97
CA ALA A 58 12.32 9.55 -1.57
C ALA A 58 11.37 10.20 -0.54
N GLY A 59 11.32 11.52 -0.54
CA GLY A 59 10.54 12.30 0.43
C GLY A 59 11.29 12.67 1.70
N CYS A 60 12.55 12.22 1.88
CA CYS A 60 13.42 12.65 2.98
C CYS A 60 14.29 13.83 2.55
N ALA A 61 14.51 14.77 3.47
CA ALA A 61 15.45 15.88 3.25
C ALA A 61 16.91 15.41 3.45
N PRO A 62 17.91 16.14 2.88
CA PRO A 62 19.32 15.74 2.95
C PRO A 62 19.90 15.58 4.37
N ASP A 63 19.28 16.19 5.37
CA ASP A 63 19.64 16.06 6.80
C ASP A 63 18.99 14.85 7.48
N GLY A 64 18.19 14.04 6.74
CA GLY A 64 17.45 12.90 7.25
C GLY A 64 16.05 13.24 7.77
N THR A 65 15.64 14.53 7.77
CA THR A 65 14.26 14.89 8.12
C THR A 65 13.29 14.11 7.24
N GLY A 66 12.29 13.47 7.84
CA GLY A 66 11.34 12.59 7.15
C GLY A 66 11.60 11.08 7.33
N LEU A 67 12.82 10.65 7.73
CA LEU A 67 13.13 9.22 7.93
C LEU A 67 12.22 8.55 8.97
N GLY A 68 11.88 9.24 10.05
CA GLY A 68 10.99 8.70 11.08
C GLY A 68 9.59 8.38 10.54
N GLU A 69 9.03 9.28 9.72
CA GLU A 69 7.72 9.07 9.09
C GLU A 69 7.80 7.99 7.99
N TRP A 70 8.83 8.02 7.16
CA TRP A 70 9.08 6.98 6.16
C TRP A 70 9.19 5.60 6.81
N TRP A 71 9.94 5.45 7.91
CA TRP A 71 10.07 4.20 8.65
C TRP A 71 8.72 3.73 9.20
N LYS A 72 7.94 4.64 9.79
CA LYS A 72 6.62 4.35 10.32
C LYS A 72 5.66 3.86 9.24
N LEU A 73 5.66 4.50 8.07
CA LEU A 73 4.79 4.13 6.95
C LEU A 73 5.14 2.78 6.30
N ARG A 74 6.33 2.23 6.55
CA ARG A 74 6.72 0.88 6.09
C ARG A 74 6.07 -0.23 6.88
N ALA A 75 5.79 0.01 8.15
CA ALA A 75 5.22 -0.98 9.05
C ALA A 75 3.73 -1.20 8.77
N ILE A 76 3.21 -2.31 9.29
CA ILE A 76 1.79 -2.60 9.28
C ILE A 76 1.05 -1.50 10.05
N PRO A 77 0.00 -0.85 9.49
CA PRO A 77 -0.72 0.19 10.18
C PRO A 77 -1.52 -0.36 11.39
N ASP A 78 -1.63 0.45 12.44
CA ASP A 78 -2.38 0.12 13.66
C ASP A 78 -3.89 -0.06 13.41
N SER A 79 -4.39 0.50 12.31
CA SER A 79 -5.78 0.35 11.82
C SER A 79 -6.08 -1.04 11.26
N ARG A 80 -5.04 -1.82 10.87
CA ARG A 80 -5.27 -3.16 10.32
C ARG A 80 -5.99 -4.05 11.33
N GLN A 81 -7.10 -4.63 10.90
CA GLN A 81 -7.91 -5.49 11.74
C GLN A 81 -7.08 -6.67 12.31
N GLY A 82 -7.13 -6.86 13.62
CA GLY A 82 -6.47 -7.98 14.31
C GLY A 82 -4.99 -7.77 14.62
N ILE A 83 -4.37 -6.66 14.21
CA ILE A 83 -2.93 -6.46 14.40
C ILE A 83 -2.51 -6.51 15.87
N ARG A 84 -3.31 -5.98 16.80
CA ARG A 84 -3.00 -5.99 18.24
C ARG A 84 -2.92 -7.42 18.81
N GLN A 85 -3.81 -8.32 18.37
CA GLN A 85 -3.77 -9.73 18.79
C GLN A 85 -2.53 -10.43 18.24
N VAL A 86 -2.16 -10.12 16.98
CA VAL A 86 -0.94 -10.64 16.36
C VAL A 86 0.31 -10.18 17.11
N LEU A 87 0.43 -8.88 17.40
CA LEU A 87 1.55 -8.32 18.15
C LEU A 87 1.66 -8.96 19.54
N SER A 88 0.55 -9.09 20.27
CA SER A 88 0.52 -9.77 21.57
C SER A 88 0.99 -11.23 21.47
N ARG A 89 0.53 -11.98 20.47
CA ARG A 89 0.95 -13.38 20.23
C ARG A 89 2.43 -13.51 19.93
N LEU A 90 3.02 -12.53 19.24
CA LEU A 90 4.42 -12.50 18.87
C LEU A 90 5.32 -11.86 19.94
N SER A 91 4.73 -11.38 21.06
CA SER A 91 5.42 -10.63 22.12
C SER A 91 6.11 -9.36 21.58
N GLU A 92 5.44 -8.68 20.63
CA GLU A 92 5.90 -7.42 20.07
C GLU A 92 5.10 -6.24 20.62
N ALA A 93 5.79 -5.11 20.87
CA ALA A 93 5.14 -3.92 21.42
C ALA A 93 4.39 -3.13 20.34
N THR A 94 4.92 -3.09 19.12
CA THR A 94 4.42 -2.31 18.00
C THR A 94 4.63 -3.04 16.66
N SER A 95 3.99 -2.56 15.60
CA SER A 95 4.28 -3.03 14.24
C SER A 95 5.71 -2.68 13.79
N GLN A 96 6.28 -1.58 14.31
CA GLN A 96 7.66 -1.18 14.02
C GLN A 96 8.65 -2.12 14.70
N SER A 97 8.41 -2.57 15.97
CA SER A 97 9.27 -3.56 16.61
C SER A 97 9.22 -4.91 15.88
N LEU A 98 8.05 -5.29 15.37
CA LEU A 98 7.92 -6.49 14.52
C LEU A 98 8.71 -6.32 13.21
N MET A 99 8.62 -5.16 12.55
CA MET A 99 9.38 -4.86 11.33
C MET A 99 10.89 -4.82 11.60
N LEU A 100 11.31 -4.27 12.75
CA LEU A 100 12.70 -4.26 13.17
C LEU A 100 13.29 -5.67 13.26
N SER A 101 12.51 -6.67 13.68
CA SER A 101 12.95 -8.07 13.73
C SER A 101 13.23 -8.68 12.34
N SER A 102 12.77 -8.05 11.27
CA SER A 102 13.11 -8.37 9.87
C SER A 102 14.07 -7.34 9.25
N TYR A 103 14.83 -6.63 10.07
CA TYR A 103 15.75 -5.57 9.62
C TYR A 103 15.10 -4.50 8.75
N GLY A 104 13.78 -4.33 8.81
CA GLY A 104 13.04 -3.41 7.94
C GLY A 104 13.04 -3.77 6.45
N LEU A 105 13.51 -4.96 6.07
CA LEU A 105 13.52 -5.44 4.69
C LEU A 105 12.11 -5.45 4.08
N SER A 106 12.01 -5.12 2.80
CA SER A 106 10.76 -5.04 2.05
C SER A 106 10.92 -5.63 0.64
N LEU A 107 9.80 -5.93 0.00
CA LEU A 107 9.73 -6.23 -1.43
C LEU A 107 9.26 -4.99 -2.25
N ALA A 108 9.23 -3.82 -1.65
CA ALA A 108 8.91 -2.57 -2.34
C ALA A 108 10.15 -1.77 -2.75
N ASP A 109 11.21 -1.86 -1.95
CA ASP A 109 12.46 -1.12 -2.13
C ASP A 109 13.67 -1.92 -1.57
N HIS A 110 14.86 -1.33 -1.63
CA HIS A 110 16.13 -1.98 -1.24
C HIS A 110 16.67 -1.48 0.10
N TYR A 111 15.89 -0.74 0.87
CA TYR A 111 16.31 -0.23 2.18
C TYR A 111 16.15 -1.27 3.27
N TRP A 112 17.09 -1.27 4.19
CA TRP A 112 17.09 -2.07 5.40
C TRP A 112 17.96 -1.44 6.47
N ILE A 113 17.94 -1.99 7.69
CA ILE A 113 18.74 -1.47 8.78
C ILE A 113 19.63 -2.58 9.35
N GLN A 114 20.86 -2.22 9.64
CA GLN A 114 21.88 -3.10 10.22
C GLN A 114 22.22 -2.64 11.63
N PRO A 115 22.12 -3.50 12.68
CA PRO A 115 22.65 -3.20 13.99
C PRO A 115 24.15 -2.90 13.92
N VAL A 116 24.62 -1.84 14.57
CA VAL A 116 26.04 -1.51 14.63
C VAL A 116 26.81 -2.64 15.29
N GLY A 117 27.93 -3.04 14.70
CA GLY A 117 28.77 -4.13 15.18
C GLY A 117 28.37 -5.52 14.66
N GLN A 118 27.32 -5.66 13.88
CA GLN A 118 27.01 -6.88 13.13
C GLN A 118 27.50 -6.75 11.69
N GLU A 119 28.02 -7.83 11.13
CA GLU A 119 28.47 -7.89 9.74
C GLU A 119 27.40 -8.66 8.93
N LEU A 120 26.54 -7.92 8.24
CA LEU A 120 25.42 -8.43 7.46
C LEU A 120 25.50 -7.89 6.03
N TYR A 121 25.06 -8.68 5.06
CA TYR A 121 25.08 -8.32 3.64
C TYR A 121 23.69 -8.43 3.03
N TRP A 122 23.30 -7.43 2.24
CA TRP A 122 21.98 -7.39 1.60
C TRP A 122 21.68 -8.63 0.75
N LYS A 123 22.71 -9.13 0.02
CA LYS A 123 22.58 -10.33 -0.83
C LYS A 123 22.12 -11.58 -0.07
N ASP A 124 22.47 -11.69 1.23
CA ASP A 124 22.17 -12.85 2.05
C ASP A 124 20.82 -12.74 2.78
N LEU A 125 20.21 -11.55 2.80
CA LEU A 125 19.01 -11.24 3.58
C LEU A 125 17.83 -10.81 2.75
N ASN A 126 18.04 -10.21 1.55
CA ASN A 126 16.96 -9.66 0.76
C ASN A 126 15.91 -10.72 0.38
N PHE A 127 14.66 -10.30 0.30
CA PHE A 127 13.54 -11.18 -0.05
C PHE A 127 13.31 -11.37 -1.56
N TYR A 128 14.05 -10.65 -2.40
CA TYR A 128 13.98 -10.79 -3.85
C TYR A 128 14.61 -12.11 -4.33
N GLU A 129 15.75 -12.46 -3.74
CA GLU A 129 16.56 -13.62 -4.13
C GLU A 129 16.54 -14.75 -3.11
N ASN A 130 16.32 -14.42 -1.82
CA ASN A 130 16.24 -15.40 -0.74
C ASN A 130 14.79 -15.79 -0.46
N ASP A 131 14.53 -17.06 -0.25
CA ASP A 131 13.22 -17.56 0.08
C ASP A 131 12.89 -17.27 1.56
N PHE A 132 11.61 -17.11 1.83
CA PHE A 132 11.07 -16.85 3.17
C PHE A 132 9.89 -17.79 3.45
N GLY A 133 9.66 -18.07 4.76
CA GLY A 133 8.55 -18.91 5.19
C GLY A 133 7.22 -18.14 5.22
N ASP A 134 6.11 -18.87 5.20
CA ASP A 134 4.75 -18.30 5.27
C ASP A 134 4.23 -18.18 6.70
N GLU A 135 4.91 -18.75 7.71
CA GLU A 135 4.40 -18.89 9.10
C GLU A 135 3.92 -17.56 9.67
N LEU A 136 4.72 -16.53 9.53
CA LEU A 136 4.36 -15.20 10.01
C LEU A 136 3.21 -14.60 9.18
N GLY A 137 3.23 -14.83 7.87
CA GLY A 137 2.15 -14.43 6.97
C GLY A 137 0.82 -15.11 7.32
N ASP A 138 0.85 -16.38 7.72
CA ASP A 138 -0.35 -17.11 8.16
C ASP A 138 -0.92 -16.50 9.44
N ILE A 139 -0.06 -16.12 10.39
CA ILE A 139 -0.49 -15.43 11.61
C ILE A 139 -1.12 -14.07 11.27
N LEU A 140 -0.52 -13.29 10.36
CA LEU A 140 -1.00 -11.98 9.94
C LEU A 140 -2.34 -12.02 9.19
N THR A 141 -2.66 -13.15 8.56
CA THR A 141 -3.91 -13.35 7.82
C THR A 141 -4.93 -14.22 8.57
N ASP A 142 -4.61 -14.71 9.77
CA ASP A 142 -5.38 -15.72 10.53
C ASP A 142 -5.64 -16.99 9.69
N SER A 143 -4.77 -17.29 8.74
CA SER A 143 -4.94 -18.48 7.90
C SER A 143 -4.55 -19.75 8.65
N GLU A 144 -5.32 -20.82 8.39
CA GLU A 144 -5.06 -22.13 8.96
C GLU A 144 -4.01 -22.86 8.15
N ARG A 145 -3.07 -23.49 8.85
CA ARG A 145 -2.18 -24.50 8.28
C ARG A 145 -2.59 -25.88 8.77
N GLU A 146 -2.49 -26.88 7.90
CA GLU A 146 -2.62 -28.29 8.27
C GLU A 146 -1.48 -28.78 9.17
N ARG A 147 -0.47 -27.95 9.51
CA ARG A 147 0.68 -28.33 10.33
C ARG A 147 0.69 -27.59 11.66
N SER A 148 0.93 -28.37 12.72
CA SER A 148 1.17 -27.85 14.07
C SER A 148 2.33 -26.85 14.08
N VAL A 149 2.10 -25.70 14.70
CA VAL A 149 3.14 -24.72 14.99
C VAL A 149 4.12 -25.37 15.97
N SER A 150 5.21 -25.91 15.46
CA SER A 150 6.34 -26.34 16.28
C SER A 150 7.33 -25.20 16.41
N ASP A 151 7.87 -25.04 17.59
CA ASP A 151 8.88 -24.10 18.08
C ASP A 151 9.67 -23.31 17.02
N GLY A 152 9.56 -21.97 17.10
CA GLY A 152 10.45 -21.05 16.42
C GLY A 152 9.91 -20.47 15.10
N ILE A 153 8.84 -19.64 15.19
CA ILE A 153 8.39 -18.85 14.03
C ILE A 153 9.50 -17.88 13.62
N SER A 154 9.99 -17.99 12.39
CA SER A 154 10.89 -16.99 11.84
C SER A 154 10.16 -15.65 11.68
N LYS A 155 10.67 -14.62 12.33
CA LYS A 155 10.18 -13.24 12.14
C LYS A 155 10.75 -12.59 10.90
N LEU A 156 11.70 -13.22 10.22
CA LEU A 156 12.26 -12.74 8.95
C LEU A 156 11.27 -13.01 7.82
N SER A 157 10.45 -12.02 7.51
CA SER A 157 9.39 -12.13 6.50
C SER A 157 9.06 -10.76 5.89
N PRO A 158 8.87 -10.67 4.56
CA PRO A 158 8.45 -9.42 3.91
C PRO A 158 7.02 -9.00 4.30
N SER A 159 6.25 -9.91 4.90
CA SER A 159 4.85 -9.64 5.29
C SER A 159 4.73 -8.60 6.42
N VAL A 160 5.81 -8.31 7.15
CA VAL A 160 5.82 -7.27 8.22
C VAL A 160 6.01 -5.85 7.68
N SER A 161 6.48 -5.71 6.45
CA SER A 161 6.75 -4.43 5.78
C SER A 161 5.75 -4.19 4.65
N VAL A 162 4.46 -4.42 4.90
CA VAL A 162 3.38 -4.24 3.92
C VAL A 162 2.30 -3.34 4.49
N ASN A 163 2.18 -2.14 3.95
CA ASN A 163 1.18 -1.15 4.36
C ASN A 163 -0.26 -1.52 3.92
N GLY A 164 -1.27 -0.83 4.47
CA GLY A 164 -2.70 -0.93 4.13
C GLY A 164 -3.52 -1.84 5.06
N ASP A 165 -4.84 -1.63 5.10
CA ASP A 165 -5.75 -2.16 6.11
C ASP A 165 -6.18 -3.61 5.90
N MET A 166 -6.25 -4.08 4.65
CA MET A 166 -6.59 -5.49 4.37
C MET A 166 -5.53 -6.43 4.94
N LYS A 167 -5.97 -7.58 5.44
CA LYS A 167 -5.07 -8.68 5.80
C LYS A 167 -4.34 -9.14 4.55
N LYS A 168 -3.03 -9.21 4.61
CA LYS A 168 -2.19 -9.56 3.47
C LYS A 168 -0.89 -10.21 3.90
N LYS A 169 -0.34 -11.03 3.02
CA LYS A 169 0.96 -11.68 3.19
C LYS A 169 1.65 -11.89 1.85
N TRP A 170 2.96 -11.94 1.88
CA TRP A 170 3.74 -12.42 0.75
C TRP A 170 3.85 -13.94 0.80
N ILE A 171 3.77 -14.57 -0.37
CA ILE A 171 3.97 -16.00 -0.56
C ILE A 171 4.88 -16.26 -1.76
N ILE A 172 5.50 -17.44 -1.79
CA ILE A 172 6.26 -17.91 -2.94
C ILE A 172 5.47 -19.03 -3.63
N ARG A 173 5.20 -18.85 -4.92
CA ARG A 173 4.50 -19.84 -5.76
C ARG A 173 5.29 -20.03 -7.05
N GLY A 174 5.81 -21.23 -7.28
CA GLY A 174 6.62 -21.52 -8.46
C GLY A 174 7.87 -20.64 -8.59
N GLY A 175 8.54 -20.34 -7.47
CA GLY A 175 9.71 -19.46 -7.44
C GLY A 175 9.45 -17.96 -7.61
N ARG A 176 8.18 -17.55 -7.76
CA ARG A 176 7.77 -16.15 -7.89
C ARG A 176 7.10 -15.65 -6.61
N ARG A 177 7.29 -14.37 -6.31
CA ARG A 177 6.69 -13.70 -5.15
C ARG A 177 5.32 -13.15 -5.53
N TYR A 178 4.32 -13.47 -4.69
CA TYR A 178 2.95 -12.99 -4.84
C TYR A 178 2.47 -12.34 -3.56
N LEU A 179 1.77 -11.23 -3.68
CA LEU A 179 1.03 -10.66 -2.57
C LEU A 179 -0.38 -11.26 -2.56
N LEU A 180 -0.72 -11.92 -1.46
CA LEU A 180 -2.06 -12.41 -1.16
C LEU A 180 -2.77 -11.37 -0.29
N LYS A 181 -3.98 -10.94 -0.71
CA LYS A 181 -4.86 -10.06 0.06
C LYS A 181 -6.18 -10.77 0.33
N VAL A 182 -6.70 -10.65 1.56
CA VAL A 182 -7.98 -11.23 1.98
C VAL A 182 -8.69 -10.30 2.95
N ASN A 183 -10.01 -10.20 2.81
CA ASN A 183 -10.88 -9.59 3.81
C ASN A 183 -12.14 -10.44 3.94
N PRO A 184 -12.32 -11.19 5.04
CA PRO A 184 -13.54 -11.98 5.28
C PRO A 184 -14.80 -11.14 5.50
N SER A 185 -14.66 -9.85 5.78
CA SER A 185 -15.78 -8.91 5.92
C SER A 185 -16.30 -8.46 4.56
N TYR A 186 -17.44 -7.78 4.56
CA TYR A 186 -18.01 -7.18 3.34
C TYR A 186 -18.13 -8.16 2.16
N HIS A 187 -18.66 -9.36 2.45
CA HIS A 187 -18.84 -10.43 1.45
C HIS A 187 -17.53 -10.88 0.78
N SER A 188 -16.37 -10.56 1.34
CA SER A 188 -15.04 -10.73 0.71
C SER A 188 -14.88 -9.98 -0.63
N GLN A 189 -15.73 -8.99 -0.88
CA GLN A 189 -15.84 -8.30 -2.17
C GLN A 189 -14.54 -7.61 -2.57
N GLN A 190 -13.77 -7.03 -1.63
CA GLN A 190 -12.54 -6.30 -1.95
C GLN A 190 -11.52 -7.13 -2.74
N ALA A 191 -11.36 -8.43 -2.42
CA ALA A 191 -10.45 -9.29 -3.15
C ALA A 191 -10.94 -9.54 -4.59
N VAL A 192 -12.26 -9.64 -4.79
CA VAL A 192 -12.88 -9.84 -6.11
C VAL A 192 -12.84 -8.55 -6.93
N ASN A 193 -12.99 -7.38 -6.29
CA ASN A 193 -12.87 -6.07 -6.96
C ASN A 193 -11.50 -5.87 -7.62
N GLU A 194 -10.41 -6.36 -7.00
CA GLU A 194 -9.07 -6.34 -7.62
C GLU A 194 -9.04 -7.12 -8.94
N VAL A 195 -9.72 -8.27 -8.99
CA VAL A 195 -9.80 -9.09 -10.20
C VAL A 195 -10.69 -8.42 -11.25
N ILE A 196 -11.83 -7.85 -10.85
CA ILE A 196 -12.71 -7.07 -11.74
C ILE A 196 -11.95 -5.89 -12.35
N ALA A 197 -11.14 -5.17 -11.57
CA ALA A 197 -10.28 -4.09 -12.07
C ALA A 197 -9.27 -4.62 -13.11
N GLY A 198 -8.64 -5.77 -12.85
CA GLY A 198 -7.77 -6.43 -13.81
C GLY A 198 -8.48 -6.74 -15.14
N LYS A 199 -9.74 -7.22 -15.08
CA LYS A 199 -10.56 -7.48 -16.26
C LYS A 199 -10.93 -6.21 -17.03
N LEU A 200 -11.20 -5.11 -16.32
CA LEU A 200 -11.40 -3.79 -16.94
C LEU A 200 -10.18 -3.38 -17.76
N HIS A 201 -8.97 -3.45 -17.17
CA HIS A 201 -7.73 -3.08 -17.84
C HIS A 201 -7.43 -4.00 -19.04
N GLU A 202 -7.66 -5.30 -18.89
CA GLU A 202 -7.51 -6.28 -19.96
C GLU A 202 -8.39 -5.94 -21.16
N ARG A 203 -9.69 -5.67 -20.94
CA ARG A 203 -10.65 -5.28 -21.99
C ARG A 203 -10.25 -3.97 -22.69
N LEU A 204 -9.80 -2.99 -21.90
CA LEU A 204 -9.33 -1.71 -22.44
C LEU A 204 -8.01 -1.86 -23.22
N GLY A 205 -7.28 -2.97 -23.02
CA GLY A 205 -5.97 -3.21 -23.62
C GLY A 205 -4.84 -2.45 -22.97
N TRP A 206 -5.06 -1.90 -21.77
CA TRP A 206 -4.02 -1.26 -20.97
C TRP A 206 -3.03 -2.30 -20.45
N LYS A 207 -1.74 -2.00 -20.46
CA LYS A 207 -0.69 -2.96 -20.09
C LYS A 207 -0.04 -2.70 -18.75
N ASN A 208 -0.08 -1.43 -18.28
CA ASN A 208 0.60 -1.04 -17.05
C ASN A 208 -0.33 -1.15 -15.83
N TYR A 209 -0.70 -2.39 -15.49
CA TYR A 209 -1.49 -2.73 -14.30
C TYR A 209 -1.01 -4.05 -13.70
N VAL A 210 -1.27 -4.25 -12.41
CA VAL A 210 -1.02 -5.52 -11.73
C VAL A 210 -2.12 -6.51 -12.08
N SER A 211 -1.74 -7.67 -12.60
CA SER A 211 -2.70 -8.76 -12.85
C SER A 211 -3.09 -9.43 -11.53
N TYR A 212 -4.37 -9.80 -11.41
CA TYR A 212 -4.90 -10.47 -10.23
C TYR A 212 -5.55 -11.79 -10.58
N GLU A 213 -5.30 -12.80 -9.73
CA GLU A 213 -5.99 -14.10 -9.78
C GLU A 213 -6.84 -14.25 -8.51
N VAL A 214 -8.01 -14.89 -8.63
CA VAL A 214 -8.77 -15.32 -7.46
C VAL A 214 -8.14 -16.60 -6.93
N GLY A 215 -7.75 -16.56 -5.67
CA GLY A 215 -7.33 -17.73 -4.89
C GLY A 215 -8.32 -18.05 -3.77
N THR A 216 -8.02 -19.08 -3.02
CA THR A 216 -8.80 -19.47 -1.83
C THR A 216 -7.89 -19.59 -0.63
N ILE A 217 -8.33 -19.08 0.51
CA ILE A 217 -7.65 -19.19 1.80
C ILE A 217 -8.63 -19.73 2.85
N HIS A 218 -8.13 -20.50 3.82
CA HIS A 218 -8.93 -21.01 4.93
C HIS A 218 -8.66 -20.16 6.18
N ILE A 219 -9.73 -19.67 6.79
CA ILE A 219 -9.71 -18.89 8.04
C ILE A 219 -10.81 -19.45 8.95
N SER A 220 -10.44 -19.92 10.13
CA SER A 220 -11.39 -20.47 11.12
C SER A 220 -12.36 -21.52 10.53
N GLY A 221 -11.84 -22.48 9.77
CA GLY A 221 -12.61 -23.59 9.15
C GLY A 221 -13.46 -23.20 7.95
N ARG A 222 -13.40 -21.93 7.49
CA ARG A 222 -14.16 -21.46 6.33
C ARG A 222 -13.25 -21.07 5.18
N LYS A 223 -13.74 -21.27 3.95
CA LYS A 223 -13.07 -20.81 2.72
C LYS A 223 -13.47 -19.37 2.42
N TYR A 224 -12.47 -18.55 2.08
CA TYR A 224 -12.66 -17.18 1.63
C TYR A 224 -11.91 -16.94 0.33
N PRO A 225 -12.46 -16.16 -0.61
CA PRO A 225 -11.71 -15.72 -1.76
C PRO A 225 -10.60 -14.77 -1.31
N CYS A 226 -9.47 -14.86 -1.99
CA CYS A 226 -8.36 -13.93 -1.85
C CYS A 226 -7.86 -13.50 -3.23
N SER A 227 -7.30 -12.32 -3.33
CA SER A 227 -6.61 -11.89 -4.54
C SER A 227 -5.13 -12.23 -4.43
N LEU A 228 -4.57 -12.71 -5.54
CA LEU A 228 -3.15 -13.00 -5.71
C LEU A 228 -2.59 -12.11 -6.80
N SER A 229 -1.55 -11.35 -6.49
CA SER A 229 -0.88 -10.47 -7.44
C SER A 229 0.63 -10.70 -7.45
N PRO A 230 1.28 -10.78 -8.63
CA PRO A 230 2.72 -10.90 -8.71
C PRO A 230 3.40 -9.62 -8.22
N MET A 231 4.57 -9.76 -7.62
CA MET A 231 5.46 -8.66 -7.33
C MET A 231 5.86 -7.95 -8.64
N PHE A 232 5.88 -6.62 -8.63
CA PHE A 232 6.24 -5.79 -9.79
C PHE A 232 7.57 -5.03 -9.64
N THR A 233 8.18 -5.10 -8.47
CA THR A 233 9.53 -4.62 -8.19
C THR A 233 10.58 -5.71 -8.43
N SER A 234 11.84 -5.38 -8.40
CA SER A 234 12.94 -6.34 -8.63
C SER A 234 14.20 -5.93 -7.86
N VAL A 235 15.25 -6.73 -7.92
CA VAL A 235 16.58 -6.35 -7.40
C VAL A 235 17.17 -5.10 -8.09
N GLU A 236 16.57 -4.62 -9.16
CA GLU A 236 17.06 -3.47 -9.92
C GLU A 236 16.14 -2.26 -9.84
N THR A 237 14.90 -2.46 -9.40
CA THR A 237 13.86 -1.44 -9.41
C THR A 237 13.10 -1.40 -8.10
N GLU A 238 12.72 -0.20 -7.69
CA GLU A 238 11.97 0.08 -6.48
C GLU A 238 10.62 0.73 -6.81
N PHE A 239 9.69 0.61 -5.88
CA PHE A 239 8.45 1.37 -5.90
C PHE A 239 8.57 2.61 -5.01
N VAL A 240 8.26 3.78 -5.57
CA VAL A 240 8.14 5.03 -4.84
C VAL A 240 6.72 5.54 -4.99
N SER A 241 6.01 5.70 -3.88
CA SER A 241 4.61 6.16 -3.91
C SER A 241 4.52 7.63 -4.36
N ALA A 242 3.38 8.02 -4.94
CA ALA A 242 3.10 9.42 -5.25
C ALA A 242 3.16 10.31 -3.99
N TYR A 243 2.83 9.75 -2.82
CA TYR A 243 2.99 10.45 -1.53
C TYR A 243 4.44 10.81 -1.27
N GLN A 244 5.38 9.87 -1.41
CA GLN A 244 6.80 10.11 -1.18
C GLN A 244 7.36 11.16 -2.14
N ILE A 245 6.89 11.22 -3.39
CA ILE A 245 7.31 12.22 -4.38
C ILE A 245 6.96 13.65 -3.92
N VAL A 246 5.79 13.85 -3.30
CA VAL A 246 5.35 15.19 -2.87
C VAL A 246 5.63 15.50 -1.41
N ALA A 247 6.00 14.51 -0.58
CA ALA A 247 6.12 14.67 0.88
C ALA A 247 7.16 15.71 1.31
N ALA A 248 8.32 15.78 0.62
CA ALA A 248 9.36 16.76 0.90
C ALA A 248 9.12 18.10 0.20
N TYR A 249 8.07 18.20 -0.64
CA TYR A 249 7.80 19.39 -1.43
C TYR A 249 6.67 20.23 -0.83
N LYS A 250 6.95 21.49 -0.57
CA LYS A 250 5.89 22.42 -0.16
C LYS A 250 5.11 22.86 -1.41
N VAL A 251 3.94 22.26 -1.61
CA VAL A 251 3.06 22.62 -2.74
C VAL A 251 2.65 24.09 -2.61
N PRO A 252 2.90 24.95 -3.63
CA PRO A 252 2.41 26.31 -3.65
C PRO A 252 0.87 26.37 -3.61
N ASN A 253 0.31 27.41 -2.99
CA ASN A 253 -1.15 27.51 -2.80
C ASN A 253 -1.95 27.63 -4.12
N ASP A 254 -1.31 28.05 -5.18
CA ASP A 254 -1.88 28.23 -6.53
C ASP A 254 -1.68 27.02 -7.45
N VAL A 255 -1.02 25.98 -6.96
CA VAL A 255 -0.78 24.73 -7.70
C VAL A 255 -1.61 23.61 -7.09
N SER A 256 -2.35 22.87 -7.92
CA SER A 256 -3.08 21.69 -7.46
C SER A 256 -2.10 20.57 -7.10
N LEU A 257 -2.53 19.66 -6.20
CA LEU A 257 -1.73 18.48 -5.84
C LEU A 257 -1.44 17.60 -7.06
N TYR A 258 -2.37 17.53 -8.02
CA TYR A 258 -2.22 16.84 -9.30
C TYR A 258 -1.05 17.41 -10.11
N GLU A 259 -1.00 18.73 -10.31
CA GLU A 259 0.08 19.39 -11.05
C GLU A 259 1.41 19.36 -10.29
N ALA A 260 1.37 19.52 -8.96
CA ALA A 260 2.57 19.42 -8.13
C ALA A 260 3.24 18.04 -8.23
N LEU A 261 2.45 16.96 -8.22
CA LEU A 261 2.95 15.60 -8.40
C LEU A 261 3.63 15.45 -9.77
N ILE A 262 3.01 15.94 -10.84
CA ILE A 262 3.58 15.85 -12.20
C ILE A 262 4.90 16.62 -12.26
N GLN A 263 4.93 17.86 -11.77
CA GLN A 263 6.14 18.69 -11.77
C GLN A 263 7.29 18.03 -11.01
N GLN A 264 7.00 17.47 -9.84
CA GLN A 264 8.00 16.76 -9.04
C GLN A 264 8.48 15.48 -9.73
N ALA A 265 7.57 14.68 -10.28
CA ALA A 265 7.95 13.48 -11.02
C ALA A 265 8.85 13.78 -12.23
N VAL A 266 8.54 14.84 -12.98
CA VAL A 266 9.35 15.31 -14.10
C VAL A 266 10.74 15.77 -13.64
N SER A 267 10.83 16.47 -12.52
CA SER A 267 12.12 16.90 -11.94
C SER A 267 13.01 15.71 -11.54
N LEU A 268 12.39 14.55 -11.26
CA LEU A 268 13.04 13.29 -10.95
C LEU A 268 13.21 12.36 -12.17
N GLY A 269 12.99 12.86 -13.38
CA GLY A 269 13.30 12.17 -14.63
C GLY A 269 12.14 11.45 -15.31
N ALA A 270 10.91 11.56 -14.81
CA ALA A 270 9.74 10.98 -15.46
C ALA A 270 9.34 11.79 -16.73
N ASP A 271 8.75 11.12 -17.71
CA ASP A 271 8.18 11.78 -18.90
C ASP A 271 6.80 12.38 -18.56
N GLU A 272 6.64 13.69 -18.78
CA GLU A 272 5.40 14.41 -18.44
C GLU A 272 4.17 13.84 -19.16
N LYS A 273 4.31 13.50 -20.45
CA LYS A 273 3.18 13.01 -21.25
C LYS A 273 2.73 11.64 -20.79
N GLU A 274 3.68 10.76 -20.46
CA GLU A 274 3.38 9.43 -19.93
C GLU A 274 2.72 9.52 -18.55
N VAL A 275 3.21 10.39 -17.66
CA VAL A 275 2.61 10.62 -16.33
C VAL A 275 1.19 11.14 -16.47
N ARG A 276 0.94 12.15 -17.30
CA ARG A 276 -0.41 12.71 -17.53
C ARG A 276 -1.36 11.66 -18.10
N ALA A 277 -0.95 10.95 -19.15
CA ALA A 277 -1.77 9.91 -19.77
C ALA A 277 -2.13 8.80 -18.77
N PHE A 278 -1.19 8.38 -17.92
CA PHE A 278 -1.45 7.39 -16.88
C PHE A 278 -2.44 7.90 -15.83
N LEU A 279 -2.27 9.13 -15.33
CA LEU A 279 -3.16 9.72 -14.32
C LEU A 279 -4.57 9.94 -14.87
N GLU A 280 -4.71 10.39 -16.12
CA GLU A 280 -6.02 10.50 -16.77
C GLU A 280 -6.70 9.13 -16.92
N TYR A 281 -5.96 8.11 -17.36
CA TYR A 281 -6.44 6.73 -17.45
C TYR A 281 -6.89 6.20 -16.08
N MET A 282 -6.07 6.39 -15.05
CA MET A 282 -6.38 6.00 -13.67
C MET A 282 -7.69 6.65 -13.19
N ILE A 283 -7.85 7.98 -13.37
CA ILE A 283 -9.07 8.71 -12.99
C ILE A 283 -10.30 8.14 -13.71
N LEU A 284 -10.20 7.86 -15.00
CA LEU A 284 -11.32 7.32 -15.78
C LEU A 284 -11.71 5.91 -15.34
N THR A 285 -10.74 5.03 -15.08
CA THR A 285 -11.00 3.66 -14.64
C THR A 285 -11.47 3.59 -13.18
N ASP A 286 -10.91 4.42 -12.30
CA ASP A 286 -11.39 4.57 -10.92
C ASP A 286 -12.84 5.08 -10.90
N PHE A 287 -13.22 6.00 -11.81
CA PHE A 287 -14.60 6.46 -11.96
C PHE A 287 -15.54 5.34 -12.41
N ILE A 288 -15.15 4.48 -13.35
CA ILE A 288 -15.98 3.33 -13.77
C ILE A 288 -16.25 2.38 -12.60
N LEU A 289 -15.22 2.10 -11.81
CA LEU A 289 -15.29 1.15 -10.71
C LEU A 289 -15.72 1.79 -9.38
N THR A 290 -15.86 3.11 -9.33
CA THR A 290 -16.09 3.84 -8.08
C THR A 290 -15.04 3.47 -7.02
N ASN A 291 -13.76 3.64 -7.35
CA ASN A 291 -12.68 3.46 -6.38
C ASN A 291 -12.63 4.65 -5.43
N THR A 292 -13.01 4.43 -4.19
CA THR A 292 -13.12 5.49 -3.18
C THR A 292 -11.81 5.82 -2.47
N ASP A 293 -10.75 5.02 -2.68
CA ASP A 293 -9.52 5.09 -1.88
C ASP A 293 -8.24 5.15 -2.73
N ARG A 294 -8.26 5.90 -3.83
CA ARG A 294 -7.07 6.16 -4.65
C ARG A 294 -6.19 7.25 -4.04
N HIS A 295 -5.78 7.08 -2.79
CA HIS A 295 -4.85 8.00 -2.15
C HIS A 295 -3.41 7.84 -2.70
N LEU A 296 -2.55 8.82 -2.42
CA LEU A 296 -1.20 8.92 -3.01
C LEU A 296 -0.25 7.76 -2.68
N ASN A 297 -0.57 6.87 -1.74
CA ASN A 297 0.19 5.65 -1.51
C ASN A 297 -0.30 4.45 -2.36
N ASN A 298 -1.47 4.56 -3.03
CA ASN A 298 -2.05 3.48 -3.83
C ASN A 298 -1.73 3.60 -5.33
N PHE A 299 -0.79 4.45 -5.68
CA PHE A 299 -0.14 4.55 -6.99
C PHE A 299 1.21 5.26 -6.85
N GLY A 300 2.05 5.19 -7.86
CA GLY A 300 3.38 5.81 -7.80
C GLY A 300 4.23 5.45 -9.00
N PHE A 301 5.52 5.35 -8.78
CA PHE A 301 6.52 5.27 -9.82
C PHE A 301 7.46 4.08 -9.61
N ILE A 302 8.04 3.61 -10.69
CA ILE A 302 9.21 2.73 -10.67
C ILE A 302 10.45 3.63 -10.64
N TYR A 303 11.29 3.40 -9.65
CA TYR A 303 12.57 4.09 -9.47
C TYR A 303 13.74 3.17 -9.85
N ASP A 304 14.69 3.69 -10.60
CA ASP A 304 15.97 3.04 -10.89
C ASP A 304 17.04 3.63 -9.94
N PRO A 305 17.45 2.91 -8.91
CA PRO A 305 18.40 3.43 -7.93
C PRO A 305 19.80 3.61 -8.50
N ARG A 306 20.16 2.92 -9.59
CA ARG A 306 21.48 3.10 -10.23
C ARG A 306 21.58 4.41 -11.01
N GLN A 307 20.44 4.93 -11.48
CA GLN A 307 20.36 6.17 -12.25
C GLN A 307 19.79 7.33 -11.44
N HIS A 308 19.38 7.07 -10.17
CA HIS A 308 18.71 8.03 -9.29
C HIS A 308 17.55 8.76 -9.97
N ARG A 309 16.71 8.02 -10.72
CA ARG A 309 15.59 8.62 -11.46
C ARG A 309 14.35 7.72 -11.48
N LEU A 310 13.22 8.36 -11.72
CA LEU A 310 11.98 7.66 -12.05
C LEU A 310 12.07 7.14 -13.48
N SER A 311 11.79 5.85 -13.67
CA SER A 311 11.81 5.19 -14.99
C SER A 311 10.42 5.08 -15.63
N GLY A 312 9.36 5.47 -14.92
CA GLY A 312 7.97 5.48 -15.38
C GLY A 312 6.99 5.29 -14.24
N MET A 313 5.71 5.22 -14.60
CA MET A 313 4.66 4.91 -13.62
C MET A 313 4.71 3.43 -13.20
N ALA A 314 4.52 3.15 -11.93
CA ALA A 314 4.28 1.79 -11.45
C ALA A 314 2.97 1.24 -12.04
N PRO A 315 2.83 -0.09 -12.22
CA PRO A 315 1.57 -0.67 -12.64
C PRO A 315 0.42 -0.26 -11.70
N LEU A 316 -0.78 -0.01 -12.22
CA LEU A 316 -1.97 0.26 -11.40
C LEU A 316 -2.27 -0.92 -10.48
N PHE A 317 -2.49 -0.65 -9.20
CA PHE A 317 -2.79 -1.64 -8.16
C PHE A 317 -3.73 -1.05 -7.11
N ASP A 318 -4.20 -1.89 -6.18
CA ASP A 318 -5.00 -1.52 -5.01
C ASP A 318 -6.33 -0.85 -5.37
N THR A 319 -7.16 -1.59 -6.13
CA THR A 319 -8.51 -1.17 -6.55
C THR A 319 -9.60 -1.89 -5.74
N GLY A 320 -9.24 -2.57 -4.65
CA GLY A 320 -10.19 -3.34 -3.82
C GLY A 320 -11.30 -2.51 -3.19
N ASN A 321 -11.02 -1.25 -2.84
CA ASN A 321 -11.98 -0.31 -2.23
C ASN A 321 -12.91 0.33 -3.28
N SER A 322 -13.56 -0.52 -4.07
CA SER A 322 -14.40 -0.16 -5.22
C SER A 322 -15.80 -0.77 -5.12
N LEU A 323 -16.68 -0.36 -6.03
CA LEU A 323 -17.99 -0.99 -6.27
C LEU A 323 -18.84 -1.05 -4.99
N PHE A 324 -18.77 0.00 -4.17
CA PHE A 324 -19.62 0.16 -2.97
C PHE A 324 -19.52 -1.01 -1.97
N TYR A 325 -18.32 -1.61 -1.82
CA TYR A 325 -18.09 -2.82 -1.03
C TYR A 325 -18.57 -2.71 0.43
N ASP A 326 -18.52 -1.51 1.02
CA ASP A 326 -18.88 -1.20 2.42
C ASP A 326 -20.17 -0.38 2.56
N TYR A 327 -20.94 -0.22 1.47
CA TYR A 327 -22.20 0.50 1.49
C TYR A 327 -23.38 -0.43 1.78
N ASP A 328 -24.24 -0.06 2.72
CA ASP A 328 -25.49 -0.78 2.97
C ASP A 328 -26.47 -0.63 1.81
N VAL A 329 -26.55 0.57 1.21
CA VAL A 329 -27.42 0.90 0.09
C VAL A 329 -26.58 1.46 -1.05
N ILE A 330 -26.66 0.84 -2.21
CA ILE A 330 -25.93 1.27 -3.41
C ILE A 330 -26.64 2.49 -4.00
N PRO A 331 -25.94 3.62 -4.25
CA PRO A 331 -26.54 4.79 -4.88
C PRO A 331 -26.76 4.57 -6.38
N HIS A 332 -27.78 5.23 -6.95
CA HIS A 332 -28.11 5.19 -8.36
C HIS A 332 -28.37 6.57 -8.93
N GLY A 333 -28.35 6.70 -10.26
CA GLY A 333 -28.63 7.93 -10.98
C GLY A 333 -27.72 9.07 -10.55
N GLY A 334 -28.27 10.26 -10.39
CA GLY A 334 -27.50 11.46 -10.03
C GLY A 334 -26.72 11.36 -8.70
N ASN A 335 -27.06 10.42 -7.83
CA ASN A 335 -26.31 10.19 -6.58
C ASN A 335 -24.94 9.52 -6.83
N LEU A 336 -24.80 8.79 -7.93
CA LEU A 336 -23.49 8.22 -8.37
C LEU A 336 -22.45 9.30 -8.69
N LEU A 337 -22.85 10.54 -8.90
CA LEU A 337 -21.93 11.66 -9.18
C LEU A 337 -21.52 12.43 -7.92
N ASP A 338 -21.97 11.99 -6.74
CA ASP A 338 -21.71 12.67 -5.46
C ASP A 338 -20.91 11.78 -4.48
N ILE A 339 -20.16 10.82 -5.00
CA ILE A 339 -19.39 9.86 -4.20
C ILE A 339 -18.14 10.54 -3.64
N PRO A 340 -17.97 10.57 -2.31
CA PRO A 340 -16.75 11.05 -1.70
C PRO A 340 -15.59 10.07 -1.97
N VAL A 341 -14.40 10.62 -2.26
CA VAL A 341 -13.20 9.84 -2.53
C VAL A 341 -11.98 10.44 -1.84
N ASN A 342 -11.02 9.58 -1.56
CA ASN A 342 -9.71 9.96 -1.06
C ASN A 342 -8.71 9.97 -2.22
N SER A 343 -8.63 11.10 -2.95
CA SER A 343 -7.75 11.25 -4.12
C SER A 343 -7.44 12.75 -4.35
N PHE A 344 -7.21 13.18 -5.61
CA PHE A 344 -6.92 14.59 -5.94
C PHE A 344 -8.09 15.57 -5.70
N SER A 345 -9.31 15.09 -5.71
CA SER A 345 -10.52 15.85 -5.39
C SER A 345 -11.34 15.13 -4.34
N LYS A 346 -12.21 15.85 -3.63
CA LYS A 346 -13.07 15.29 -2.58
C LYS A 346 -14.18 14.40 -3.10
N ARG A 347 -14.55 14.56 -4.37
CA ARG A 347 -15.59 13.77 -5.04
C ARG A 347 -15.03 13.16 -6.31
N GLU A 348 -15.50 11.98 -6.61
CA GLU A 348 -15.05 11.20 -7.75
C GLU A 348 -15.31 11.96 -9.08
N ALA A 349 -16.53 12.43 -9.33
CA ALA A 349 -16.86 13.13 -10.56
C ALA A 349 -16.07 14.43 -10.74
N ASP A 350 -15.68 15.11 -9.67
CA ASP A 350 -14.90 16.35 -9.75
C ASP A 350 -13.47 16.08 -10.27
N GLN A 351 -12.93 14.86 -10.17
CA GLN A 351 -11.63 14.52 -10.70
C GLN A 351 -11.58 14.55 -12.24
N LEU A 352 -12.73 14.40 -12.90
CA LEU A 352 -12.82 14.43 -14.36
C LEU A 352 -12.39 15.77 -14.97
N HIS A 353 -12.28 16.84 -14.17
CA HIS A 353 -11.74 18.11 -14.67
C HIS A 353 -10.25 18.05 -15.02
N TYR A 354 -9.49 17.07 -14.46
CA TYR A 354 -8.11 16.82 -14.80
C TYR A 354 -7.95 16.08 -16.14
N VAL A 355 -9.00 15.36 -16.57
CA VAL A 355 -8.97 14.55 -17.79
C VAL A 355 -9.15 15.45 -19.02
N LYS A 356 -8.19 15.40 -19.93
CA LYS A 356 -8.15 16.20 -21.17
C LYS A 356 -8.35 15.35 -22.43
N SER A 357 -8.22 14.03 -22.31
CA SER A 357 -8.38 13.07 -23.40
C SER A 357 -9.16 11.86 -22.94
N ASP A 358 -9.46 10.93 -23.86
CA ASP A 358 -10.01 9.62 -23.48
C ASP A 358 -8.95 8.69 -22.85
N ALA A 359 -7.68 9.11 -22.84
CA ALA A 359 -6.54 8.36 -22.30
C ALA A 359 -6.49 6.89 -22.75
N GLY A 360 -7.09 6.55 -23.90
CA GLY A 360 -7.20 5.20 -24.42
C GLY A 360 -8.37 4.38 -23.85
N VAL A 361 -9.24 4.97 -23.04
CA VAL A 361 -10.48 4.33 -22.55
C VAL A 361 -11.51 4.32 -23.66
N LYS A 362 -11.65 3.18 -24.32
CA LYS A 362 -12.60 2.94 -25.42
C LYS A 362 -13.83 2.26 -24.86
N LEU A 363 -14.92 3.03 -24.66
CA LEU A 363 -16.15 2.54 -24.03
C LEU A 363 -16.81 1.37 -24.77
N GLU A 364 -16.63 1.30 -26.10
CA GLU A 364 -17.11 0.18 -26.91
C GLU A 364 -16.48 -1.17 -26.55
N ARG A 365 -15.32 -1.18 -25.90
CA ARG A 365 -14.67 -2.39 -25.38
C ARG A 365 -15.28 -2.88 -24.08
N LEU A 366 -16.08 -2.06 -23.44
CA LEU A 366 -16.73 -2.36 -22.16
C LEU A 366 -18.16 -2.93 -22.31
N VAL A 367 -18.61 -3.14 -23.54
CA VAL A 367 -19.83 -3.92 -23.80
C VAL A 367 -19.72 -5.27 -23.10
N HIS A 368 -20.74 -5.66 -22.32
CA HIS A 368 -20.78 -6.86 -21.48
C HIS A 368 -19.73 -6.91 -20.33
N PHE A 369 -19.08 -5.81 -20.00
CA PHE A 369 -18.22 -5.77 -18.82
C PHE A 369 -19.01 -5.76 -17.50
N PRO A 370 -20.17 -5.06 -17.40
CA PRO A 370 -21.04 -5.15 -16.23
C PRO A 370 -21.48 -6.58 -15.92
N GLU A 371 -21.87 -7.37 -16.94
CA GLU A 371 -22.29 -8.76 -16.78
C GLU A 371 -21.11 -9.68 -16.36
N GLU A 372 -19.89 -9.43 -16.87
CA GLU A 372 -18.70 -10.14 -16.41
C GLU A 372 -18.38 -9.83 -14.94
N ALA A 373 -18.49 -8.57 -14.52
CA ALA A 373 -18.30 -8.17 -13.13
C ALA A 373 -19.36 -8.82 -12.21
N GLU A 374 -20.65 -8.83 -12.63
CA GLU A 374 -21.72 -9.51 -11.90
C GLU A 374 -21.42 -11.01 -11.72
N ALA A 375 -21.00 -11.68 -12.80
CA ALA A 375 -20.68 -13.09 -12.76
C ALA A 375 -19.54 -13.38 -11.74
N LEU A 376 -18.49 -12.57 -11.71
CA LEU A 376 -17.39 -12.71 -10.75
C LEU A 376 -17.85 -12.47 -9.30
N LEU A 377 -18.72 -11.47 -9.08
CA LEU A 377 -19.28 -11.21 -7.76
C LEU A 377 -20.12 -12.38 -7.26
N ARG A 378 -21.00 -12.94 -8.09
CA ARG A 378 -21.82 -14.11 -7.77
C ARG A 378 -21.00 -15.38 -7.52
N GLU A 379 -19.93 -15.58 -8.28
CA GLU A 379 -19.10 -16.78 -8.17
C GLU A 379 -18.22 -16.78 -6.92
N TYR A 380 -17.65 -15.63 -6.56
CA TYR A 380 -16.59 -15.58 -5.56
C TYR A 380 -16.97 -14.86 -4.25
N THR A 381 -18.16 -14.27 -4.15
CA THR A 381 -18.61 -13.62 -2.90
C THR A 381 -19.84 -14.32 -2.34
N ASP A 382 -20.20 -13.99 -1.10
CA ASP A 382 -21.43 -14.47 -0.45
C ASP A 382 -22.56 -13.44 -0.49
N MET A 383 -22.45 -12.41 -1.36
CA MET A 383 -23.54 -11.46 -1.57
C MET A 383 -24.74 -12.08 -2.29
N THR A 384 -25.92 -11.48 -2.13
CA THR A 384 -27.11 -11.93 -2.85
C THR A 384 -27.02 -11.62 -4.34
N ASP A 385 -27.75 -12.38 -5.15
CA ASP A 385 -27.84 -12.16 -6.60
C ASP A 385 -28.35 -10.75 -6.95
N GLU A 386 -29.30 -10.23 -6.16
CA GLU A 386 -29.83 -8.88 -6.31
C GLU A 386 -28.75 -7.83 -6.08
N ARG A 387 -27.91 -7.98 -5.04
CA ARG A 387 -26.83 -7.05 -4.76
C ARG A 387 -25.75 -7.11 -5.85
N ALA A 388 -25.41 -8.30 -6.34
CA ALA A 388 -24.44 -8.43 -7.44
C ALA A 388 -24.95 -7.73 -8.71
N ALA A 389 -26.22 -7.92 -9.08
CA ALA A 389 -26.84 -7.26 -10.21
C ALA A 389 -26.93 -5.73 -10.02
N GLU A 390 -27.25 -5.27 -8.82
CA GLU A 390 -27.30 -3.84 -8.46
C GLU A 390 -25.92 -3.19 -8.57
N THR A 391 -24.87 -3.88 -8.08
CA THR A 391 -23.48 -3.43 -8.21
C THR A 391 -23.07 -3.32 -9.67
N ALA A 392 -23.36 -4.33 -10.50
CA ALA A 392 -23.03 -4.33 -11.93
C ALA A 392 -23.75 -3.19 -12.68
N ARG A 393 -25.00 -2.88 -12.32
CA ARG A 393 -25.75 -1.75 -12.89
C ARG A 393 -25.05 -0.40 -12.65
N THR A 394 -24.37 -0.23 -11.52
CA THR A 394 -23.61 1.02 -11.30
C THR A 394 -22.46 1.19 -12.28
N ILE A 395 -21.81 0.10 -12.69
CA ILE A 395 -20.77 0.13 -13.74
C ILE A 395 -21.38 0.60 -15.06
N GLU A 396 -22.54 0.07 -15.44
CA GLU A 396 -23.26 0.48 -16.66
C GLU A 396 -23.60 1.98 -16.62
N GLU A 397 -24.21 2.45 -15.52
CA GLU A 397 -24.53 3.88 -15.32
C GLU A 397 -23.28 4.77 -15.38
N LYS A 398 -22.14 4.33 -14.82
CA LYS A 398 -20.86 5.07 -14.89
C LYS A 398 -20.30 5.14 -16.31
N ILE A 399 -20.39 4.07 -17.07
CA ILE A 399 -20.01 4.04 -18.50
C ILE A 399 -20.88 5.02 -19.29
N GLU A 400 -22.18 5.08 -19.03
CA GLU A 400 -23.08 6.07 -19.65
C GLU A 400 -22.69 7.51 -19.29
N TYR A 401 -22.35 7.79 -18.03
CA TYR A 401 -21.87 9.12 -17.63
C TYR A 401 -20.55 9.48 -18.32
N LEU A 402 -19.61 8.56 -18.48
CA LEU A 402 -18.38 8.83 -19.24
C LEU A 402 -18.67 9.06 -20.72
N ASN A 403 -19.62 8.36 -21.31
CA ASN A 403 -20.04 8.65 -22.70
C ASN A 403 -20.57 10.09 -22.84
N LEU A 404 -21.36 10.57 -21.88
CA LEU A 404 -21.80 11.95 -21.84
C LEU A 404 -20.62 12.93 -21.67
N PHE A 405 -19.66 12.59 -20.80
CA PHE A 405 -18.46 13.39 -20.57
C PHE A 405 -17.62 13.51 -21.85
N PHE A 406 -17.38 12.41 -22.57
CA PHE A 406 -16.62 12.42 -23.84
C PHE A 406 -17.35 13.17 -24.97
N GLN A 407 -18.68 13.33 -24.88
CA GLN A 407 -19.47 14.23 -25.75
C GLN A 407 -19.39 15.71 -25.34
N GLY A 408 -18.54 16.05 -24.34
CA GLY A 408 -18.37 17.42 -23.84
C GLY A 408 -19.43 17.88 -22.86
N LYS A 409 -20.28 16.98 -22.34
CA LYS A 409 -21.27 17.34 -21.32
C LYS A 409 -20.63 17.35 -19.94
N LYS A 410 -20.86 18.41 -19.17
CA LYS A 410 -20.42 18.50 -17.79
C LYS A 410 -21.35 17.65 -16.92
N ILE A 411 -20.83 16.56 -16.34
CA ILE A 411 -21.64 15.61 -15.56
C ILE A 411 -21.59 15.85 -14.04
N TRP A 412 -20.61 16.59 -13.54
CA TRP A 412 -20.53 16.93 -12.11
C TRP A 412 -21.45 18.10 -11.74
N LYS A 413 -21.96 18.09 -10.49
CA LYS A 413 -22.81 19.17 -9.96
C LYS A 413 -21.99 20.46 -9.87
N LYS A 414 -22.60 21.62 -10.25
CA LYS A 414 -22.02 22.92 -9.92
C LYS A 414 -21.89 23.01 -8.40
N GLU A 415 -20.72 23.45 -7.92
CA GLU A 415 -20.57 23.82 -6.52
C GLU A 415 -21.69 24.76 -6.13
N ARG A 416 -22.47 24.38 -5.13
CA ARG A 416 -23.32 25.34 -4.43
C ARG A 416 -22.37 26.13 -3.52
N TYR A 417 -21.98 27.31 -3.96
CA TYR A 417 -21.35 28.27 -3.06
C TYR A 417 -22.39 28.58 -1.98
N TRP A 418 -22.07 28.23 -0.77
CA TRP A 418 -22.73 28.68 0.43
C TRP A 418 -21.99 29.89 0.97
#